data_99da5239a3b4d80d77e1da78e4198ea0
#
_entry.id   99da5239a3b4d80d77e1da78e4198ea0
#
_cell.length_a   1.000
_cell.length_b   1.000
_cell.length_c   1.000
_cell.angle_alpha   90.00
_cell.angle_beta   90.00
_cell.angle_gamma   90.00
#
_symmetry.space_group_name_H-M   'P 1'
#
loop_
_entity.id
_entity.type
_entity.pdbx_description
1 polymer ?
#
loop_
_entity_poly.entity_id
_entity_poly.type
_entity_poly.pdbx_seq_one_letter_code
_entity_poly.pdbx_strand_id
1 'polypeptide(L)'
;GTGLLVSEAVTNVRAKALTHATAKWAWVAEEAGKNRHVVRLSYGRGGEQSTFSDVSLDEDQLITLALRDASKLLDVPITAQNLVDADVVRWNGVLPLSTPGYRERVQLFRERAAELDTVCTVGSWAAGSGLAAVVRDTQEQLDQFIAHITQKRASK
;
A
#
# COMPACT_ATOMS: atom_id res chain seq x y z
N GLY A 1 -16.11 13.89 6.39
CA GLY A 1 -14.66 13.76 6.25
C GLY A 1 -14.26 12.85 5.11
N THR A 2 -13.00 12.96 4.66
CA THR A 2 -12.48 12.18 3.51
C THR A 2 -11.89 10.83 3.92
N GLY A 3 -11.77 10.56 5.21
CA GLY A 3 -11.27 9.31 5.77
C GLY A 3 -10.86 9.45 7.23
N LEU A 4 -10.54 8.31 7.84
CA LEU A 4 -10.12 8.23 9.24
C LEU A 4 -9.14 7.06 9.44
N LEU A 5 -8.36 7.15 10.50
CA LEU A 5 -7.55 6.05 11.03
C LEU A 5 -8.18 5.58 12.33
N VAL A 6 -8.24 4.27 12.53
CA VAL A 6 -8.80 3.66 13.74
C VAL A 6 -7.67 3.42 14.72
N SER A 7 -7.82 3.96 15.94
CA SER A 7 -6.87 3.72 17.03
C SER A 7 -6.84 2.23 17.41
N GLU A 8 -5.67 1.75 17.84
CA GLU A 8 -5.52 0.37 18.34
C GLU A 8 -6.32 0.09 19.62
N ALA A 9 -6.66 1.14 20.37
CA ALA A 9 -7.51 1.03 21.54
C ALA A 9 -8.98 0.71 21.21
N VAL A 10 -9.39 0.85 19.95
CA VAL A 10 -10.75 0.53 19.49
C VAL A 10 -10.84 -0.97 19.19
N THR A 11 -11.59 -1.71 19.98
CA THR A 11 -11.68 -3.17 19.89
C THR A 11 -12.91 -3.69 19.12
N ASN A 12 -13.90 -2.83 18.92
CA ASN A 12 -15.18 -3.20 18.27
C ASN A 12 -15.19 -2.97 16.76
N VAL A 13 -14.11 -2.45 16.17
CA VAL A 13 -13.88 -2.26 14.74
C VAL A 13 -12.54 -2.89 14.39
N ARG A 14 -12.52 -3.73 13.36
CA ARG A 14 -11.30 -4.43 12.91
C ARG A 14 -10.55 -3.66 11.83
N ALA A 15 -11.23 -2.81 11.06
CA ALA A 15 -10.57 -1.96 10.08
C ALA A 15 -9.56 -1.03 10.75
N LYS A 16 -8.36 -0.90 10.17
CA LYS A 16 -7.34 0.07 10.61
C LYS A 16 -7.56 1.47 10.05
N ALA A 17 -8.26 1.56 8.93
CA ALA A 17 -8.56 2.82 8.25
C ALA A 17 -9.80 2.70 7.37
N LEU A 18 -10.48 3.82 7.19
CA LEU A 18 -11.52 4.00 6.19
C LEU A 18 -11.17 5.23 5.33
N THR A 19 -11.25 5.09 4.02
CA THR A 19 -11.18 6.20 3.07
C THR A 19 -12.52 6.35 2.37
N HIS A 20 -13.12 7.53 2.41
CA HIS A 20 -14.33 7.88 1.67
C HIS A 20 -13.91 8.50 0.33
N ALA A 21 -13.74 7.65 -0.69
CA ALA A 21 -13.10 8.04 -1.94
C ALA A 21 -13.92 9.07 -2.72
N THR A 22 -15.23 8.94 -2.78
CA THR A 22 -16.14 9.92 -3.41
C THR A 22 -16.16 11.27 -2.70
N ALA A 23 -15.89 11.33 -1.40
CA ALA A 23 -15.73 12.59 -0.68
C ALA A 23 -14.34 13.20 -0.85
N LYS A 24 -13.34 12.39 -1.25
CA LYS A 24 -11.96 12.82 -1.38
C LYS A 24 -11.60 13.27 -2.79
N TRP A 25 -12.14 12.61 -3.82
CA TRP A 25 -11.81 12.85 -5.21
C TRP A 25 -13.08 13.07 -6.04
N ALA A 26 -13.17 14.25 -6.67
CA ALA A 26 -14.32 14.64 -7.50
C ALA A 26 -14.56 13.67 -8.65
N TRP A 27 -13.51 13.25 -9.35
CA TRP A 27 -13.62 12.29 -10.45
C TRP A 27 -14.22 10.94 -10.03
N VAL A 28 -13.91 10.47 -8.80
CA VAL A 28 -14.54 9.24 -8.27
C VAL A 28 -16.03 9.45 -8.00
N ALA A 29 -16.41 10.64 -7.53
CA ALA A 29 -17.82 10.97 -7.30
C ALA A 29 -18.60 11.05 -8.62
N GLU A 30 -18.01 11.60 -9.66
CA GLU A 30 -18.59 11.67 -11.01
C GLU A 30 -18.82 10.27 -11.59
N GLU A 31 -17.81 9.40 -11.53
CA GLU A 31 -17.91 8.01 -12.00
C GLU A 31 -18.89 7.15 -11.20
N ALA A 32 -18.92 7.31 -9.87
CA ALA A 32 -19.84 6.59 -9.02
C ALA A 32 -21.30 6.97 -9.31
N GLY A 33 -21.55 8.20 -9.72
CA GLY A 33 -22.86 8.73 -10.00
C GLY A 33 -23.63 9.20 -8.75
N LYS A 34 -24.80 9.75 -8.99
CA LYS A 34 -25.62 10.40 -7.96
C LYS A 34 -26.06 9.38 -6.88
N ASN A 35 -25.97 9.79 -5.61
CA ASN A 35 -26.36 8.99 -4.44
C ASN A 35 -25.58 7.68 -4.27
N ARG A 36 -24.37 7.60 -4.83
CA ARG A 36 -23.46 6.47 -4.64
C ARG A 36 -22.20 6.92 -3.93
N HIS A 37 -21.68 6.04 -3.09
CA HIS A 37 -20.48 6.29 -2.32
C HIS A 37 -19.48 5.15 -2.50
N VAL A 38 -18.21 5.49 -2.72
CA VAL A 38 -17.11 4.54 -2.73
C VAL A 38 -16.32 4.71 -1.44
N VAL A 39 -16.28 3.65 -0.65
CA VAL A 39 -15.49 3.60 0.58
C VAL A 39 -14.48 2.45 0.51
N ARG A 40 -13.27 2.69 1.00
CA ARG A 40 -12.24 1.66 1.13
C ARG A 40 -11.93 1.46 2.60
N LEU A 41 -12.06 0.23 3.06
CA LEU A 41 -11.60 -0.20 4.37
C LEU A 41 -10.28 -0.93 4.23
N SER A 42 -9.36 -0.69 5.15
CA SER A 42 -8.05 -1.34 5.16
C SER A 42 -7.92 -2.19 6.42
N TYR A 43 -7.50 -3.43 6.25
CA TYR A 43 -7.31 -4.43 7.31
C TYR A 43 -5.83 -4.81 7.43
N GLY A 44 -5.51 -5.58 8.45
CA GLY A 44 -4.15 -6.02 8.73
C GLY A 44 -3.28 -4.89 9.30
N ARG A 45 -2.80 -5.08 10.53
CA ARG A 45 -1.80 -4.23 11.18
C ARG A 45 -0.46 -4.94 11.08
N GLY A 46 0.62 -4.20 10.83
CA GLY A 46 1.97 -4.76 10.84
C GLY A 46 2.41 -5.14 12.26
N GLY A 47 3.24 -6.18 12.39
CA GLY A 47 3.80 -6.64 13.66
C GLY A 47 3.21 -7.97 14.14
N GLU A 48 3.67 -8.45 15.29
CA GLU A 48 3.26 -9.72 15.91
C GLU A 48 1.77 -9.77 16.31
N GLN A 49 1.10 -8.62 16.36
CA GLN A 49 -0.33 -8.50 16.65
C GLN A 49 -1.21 -8.53 15.39
N SER A 50 -0.64 -8.76 14.22
CA SER A 50 -1.42 -9.14 13.04
C SER A 50 -2.07 -10.49 13.36
N THR A 51 -3.26 -10.43 13.97
CA THR A 51 -4.05 -11.62 14.14
C THR A 51 -4.31 -12.20 12.76
N PHE A 52 -3.76 -13.38 12.51
CA PHE A 52 -3.93 -14.18 11.30
C PHE A 52 -5.39 -14.33 10.86
N SER A 53 -6.34 -13.99 11.75
CA SER A 53 -7.77 -14.11 11.52
C SER A 53 -8.32 -13.30 10.34
N ASP A 54 -7.70 -12.14 9.99
CA ASP A 54 -8.19 -11.34 8.85
C ASP A 54 -7.67 -11.88 7.50
N VAL A 55 -6.53 -12.57 7.53
CA VAL A 55 -5.93 -13.18 6.33
C VAL A 55 -6.65 -14.46 5.94
N SER A 56 -7.27 -15.15 6.91
CA SER A 56 -7.99 -16.41 6.71
C SER A 56 -9.45 -16.26 6.27
N LEU A 57 -10.02 -15.06 6.35
CA LEU A 57 -11.39 -14.80 5.90
C LEU A 57 -11.48 -14.90 4.38
N ASP A 58 -12.52 -15.54 3.87
CA ASP A 58 -12.87 -15.46 2.47
C ASP A 58 -13.42 -14.08 2.07
N GLU A 59 -13.69 -13.86 0.79
CA GLU A 59 -14.12 -12.55 0.29
C GLU A 59 -15.49 -12.15 0.86
N ASP A 60 -16.44 -13.06 0.92
CA ASP A 60 -17.78 -12.80 1.44
C ASP A 60 -17.75 -12.43 2.92
N GLN A 61 -16.90 -13.11 3.70
CA GLN A 61 -16.68 -12.80 5.10
C GLN A 61 -16.03 -11.42 5.28
N LEU A 62 -15.06 -11.07 4.41
CA LEU A 62 -14.43 -9.75 4.43
C LEU A 62 -15.40 -8.65 4.04
N ILE A 63 -16.24 -8.85 3.05
CA ILE A 63 -17.27 -7.90 2.65
C ILE A 63 -18.28 -7.69 3.78
N THR A 64 -18.74 -8.77 4.41
CA THR A 64 -19.63 -8.71 5.56
C THR A 64 -19.00 -7.93 6.73
N LEU A 65 -17.74 -8.20 7.01
CA LEU A 65 -16.97 -7.46 8.02
C LEU A 65 -16.86 -5.98 7.67
N ALA A 66 -16.58 -5.67 6.39
CA ALA A 66 -16.44 -4.31 5.89
C ALA A 66 -17.73 -3.50 6.03
N LEU A 67 -18.87 -4.07 5.70
CA LEU A 67 -20.17 -3.42 5.89
C LEU A 67 -20.45 -3.10 7.37
N ARG A 68 -20.15 -4.05 8.26
CA ARG A 68 -20.30 -3.84 9.70
C ARG A 68 -19.39 -2.73 10.23
N ASP A 69 -18.13 -2.75 9.84
CA ASP A 69 -17.14 -1.78 10.29
C ASP A 69 -17.42 -0.39 9.69
N ALA A 70 -17.82 -0.32 8.40
CA ALA A 70 -18.24 0.92 7.76
C ALA A 70 -19.46 1.54 8.46
N SER A 71 -20.47 0.72 8.80
CA SER A 71 -21.64 1.20 9.55
C SER A 71 -21.24 1.86 10.87
N LYS A 72 -20.33 1.25 11.61
CA LYS A 72 -19.86 1.81 12.90
C LYS A 72 -19.02 3.07 12.71
N LEU A 73 -18.11 3.07 11.74
CA LEU A 73 -17.20 4.19 11.53
C LEU A 73 -17.88 5.43 10.94
N LEU A 74 -18.94 5.23 10.18
CA LEU A 74 -19.72 6.31 9.56
C LEU A 74 -20.96 6.70 10.37
N ASP A 75 -21.27 5.94 11.42
CA ASP A 75 -22.48 6.09 12.23
C ASP A 75 -23.76 6.09 11.39
N VAL A 76 -23.80 5.19 10.39
CA VAL A 76 -24.95 5.01 9.48
C VAL A 76 -25.20 3.52 9.30
N PRO A 77 -26.44 3.04 9.38
CA PRO A 77 -26.73 1.63 9.12
C PRO A 77 -26.48 1.31 7.64
N ILE A 78 -25.47 0.47 7.40
CA ILE A 78 -25.10 -0.03 6.06
C ILE A 78 -25.29 -1.54 6.08
N THR A 79 -26.16 -2.04 5.20
CA THR A 79 -26.47 -3.46 5.05
C THR A 79 -26.12 -3.95 3.65
N ALA A 80 -26.21 -5.25 3.41
CA ALA A 80 -26.05 -5.82 2.07
C ALA A 80 -27.00 -5.21 1.02
N GLN A 81 -28.15 -4.72 1.43
CA GLN A 81 -29.11 -4.05 0.53
C GLN A 81 -28.61 -2.70 0.01
N ASN A 82 -27.68 -2.07 0.72
CA ASN A 82 -27.06 -0.81 0.31
C ASN A 82 -25.81 -1.04 -0.56
N LEU A 83 -25.34 -2.29 -0.65
CA LEU A 83 -24.16 -2.65 -1.43
C LEU A 83 -24.53 -2.79 -2.91
N VAL A 84 -23.86 -2.01 -3.76
CA VAL A 84 -24.00 -2.12 -5.22
C VAL A 84 -22.96 -3.08 -5.77
N ASP A 85 -21.73 -2.97 -5.28
CA ASP A 85 -20.60 -3.82 -5.69
C ASP A 85 -19.50 -3.76 -4.63
N ALA A 86 -18.63 -4.78 -4.60
CA ALA A 86 -17.48 -4.84 -3.72
C ALA A 86 -16.34 -5.62 -4.38
N ASP A 87 -15.11 -5.21 -4.06
CA ASP A 87 -13.89 -5.88 -4.47
C ASP A 87 -12.94 -6.03 -3.27
N VAL A 88 -12.22 -7.16 -3.23
CA VAL A 88 -11.27 -7.49 -2.18
C VAL A 88 -9.86 -7.62 -2.75
N VAL A 89 -9.03 -6.64 -2.47
CA VAL A 89 -7.63 -6.64 -2.90
C VAL A 89 -6.71 -7.07 -1.76
N ARG A 90 -5.95 -8.14 -1.95
CA ARG A 90 -4.97 -8.64 -0.99
C ARG A 90 -3.57 -8.20 -1.37
N TRP A 91 -2.94 -7.48 -0.47
CA TRP A 91 -1.58 -6.99 -0.63
C TRP A 91 -0.62 -7.77 0.25
N ASN A 92 0.17 -8.63 -0.33
CA ASN A 92 1.18 -9.41 0.40
C ASN A 92 2.57 -8.74 0.26
N GLY A 93 3.26 -8.54 1.39
CA GLY A 93 4.64 -8.03 1.39
C GLY A 93 4.82 -6.58 0.92
N VAL A 94 3.81 -5.72 1.11
CA VAL A 94 3.76 -4.36 0.54
C VAL A 94 4.77 -3.39 1.15
N LEU A 95 5.07 -3.53 2.44
CA LEU A 95 5.97 -2.63 3.13
C LEU A 95 7.26 -3.36 3.52
N PRO A 96 8.41 -2.92 3.04
CA PRO A 96 9.68 -3.42 3.54
C PRO A 96 9.80 -3.06 5.02
N LEU A 97 10.06 -4.07 5.85
CA LEU A 97 10.33 -3.84 7.26
C LEU A 97 11.71 -3.19 7.38
N SER A 98 11.74 -1.93 7.79
CA SER A 98 12.98 -1.21 8.10
C SER A 98 13.56 -1.70 9.44
N THR A 99 14.11 -2.91 9.42
CA THR A 99 14.83 -3.46 10.58
C THR A 99 16.20 -2.77 10.74
N PRO A 100 16.78 -2.73 11.94
CA PRO A 100 18.14 -2.25 12.13
C PRO A 100 19.11 -2.90 11.14
N GLY A 101 20.00 -2.14 10.54
CA GLY A 101 20.95 -2.61 9.52
C GLY A 101 20.33 -2.87 8.14
N TYR A 102 19.06 -2.51 7.89
CA TYR A 102 18.43 -2.74 6.59
C TYR A 102 19.10 -1.91 5.48
N ARG A 103 19.39 -0.64 5.75
CA ARG A 103 20.03 0.26 4.77
C ARG A 103 21.41 -0.23 4.38
N GLU A 104 22.20 -0.70 5.33
CA GLU A 104 23.53 -1.25 5.12
C GLU A 104 23.46 -2.51 4.24
N ARG A 105 22.47 -3.38 4.46
CA ARG A 105 22.25 -4.55 3.61
C ARG A 105 21.85 -4.18 2.18
N VAL A 106 21.00 -3.17 2.02
CA VAL A 106 20.62 -2.65 0.70
C VAL A 106 21.85 -2.09 -0.03
N GLN A 107 22.69 -1.31 0.67
CA GLN A 107 23.90 -0.75 0.11
C GLN A 107 24.87 -1.85 -0.35
N LEU A 108 25.15 -2.82 0.49
CA LEU A 108 26.02 -3.96 0.17
C LEU A 108 25.46 -4.77 -1.01
N PHE A 109 24.15 -4.95 -1.07
CA PHE A 109 23.51 -5.63 -2.19
C PHE A 109 23.72 -4.85 -3.50
N ARG A 110 23.54 -3.52 -3.49
CA ARG A 110 23.77 -2.67 -4.66
C ARG A 110 25.22 -2.67 -5.14
N GLU A 111 26.17 -2.64 -4.23
CA GLU A 111 27.60 -2.74 -4.54
C GLU A 111 27.90 -4.03 -5.29
N ARG A 112 27.37 -5.16 -4.82
CA ARG A 112 27.53 -6.46 -5.49
C ARG A 112 26.77 -6.54 -6.81
N ALA A 113 25.58 -5.97 -6.90
CA ALA A 113 24.80 -5.93 -8.13
C ALA A 113 25.47 -5.08 -9.22
N ALA A 114 26.19 -4.02 -8.83
CA ALA A 114 26.93 -3.17 -9.75
C ALA A 114 28.10 -3.93 -10.46
N GLU A 115 28.61 -5.00 -9.84
CA GLU A 115 29.63 -5.85 -10.48
C GLU A 115 29.13 -6.61 -11.72
N LEU A 116 27.78 -6.74 -11.84
CA LEU A 116 27.17 -7.47 -12.95
C LEU A 116 27.02 -6.66 -14.25
N ASP A 117 27.34 -5.36 -14.26
CA ASP A 117 27.32 -4.45 -15.43
C ASP A 117 25.99 -4.34 -16.20
N THR A 118 25.05 -5.22 -15.96
CA THR A 118 23.80 -5.34 -16.74
C THR A 118 22.56 -5.21 -15.86
N VAL A 119 22.73 -4.97 -14.57
CA VAL A 119 21.64 -4.94 -13.59
C VAL A 119 21.63 -3.61 -12.83
N CYS A 120 20.48 -2.94 -12.85
CA CYS A 120 20.19 -1.81 -11.98
C CYS A 120 19.02 -2.16 -11.05
N THR A 121 19.15 -1.86 -9.77
CA THR A 121 18.14 -2.21 -8.76
C THR A 121 17.49 -0.98 -8.18
N VAL A 122 16.18 -0.86 -8.35
CA VAL A 122 15.38 0.28 -7.94
C VAL A 122 14.10 -0.16 -7.23
N GLY A 123 13.42 0.76 -6.59
CA GLY A 123 12.09 0.52 -6.02
C GLY A 123 11.99 0.77 -4.51
N SER A 124 10.77 0.66 -4.00
CA SER A 124 10.45 0.98 -2.60
C SER A 124 11.16 0.11 -1.57
N TRP A 125 11.53 -1.10 -1.93
CA TRP A 125 12.30 -2.00 -1.05
C TRP A 125 13.68 -1.40 -0.69
N ALA A 126 14.28 -0.62 -1.57
CA ALA A 126 15.60 -0.01 -1.36
C ALA A 126 15.50 1.45 -0.88
N ALA A 127 14.61 2.22 -1.53
CA ALA A 127 14.47 3.67 -1.29
C ALA A 127 13.55 4.03 -0.12
N GLY A 128 12.73 3.07 0.36
CA GLY A 128 11.67 3.31 1.33
C GLY A 128 10.30 3.53 0.69
N SER A 129 9.24 3.61 1.49
CA SER A 129 7.85 3.60 1.04
C SER A 129 7.31 4.94 0.52
N GLY A 130 8.08 6.02 0.59
CA GLY A 130 7.66 7.34 0.13
C GLY A 130 7.85 7.52 -1.37
N LEU A 131 6.79 7.87 -2.12
CA LEU A 131 6.85 8.03 -3.58
C LEU A 131 7.98 8.97 -4.03
N ALA A 132 8.15 10.12 -3.37
CA ALA A 132 9.22 11.06 -3.69
C ALA A 132 10.63 10.47 -3.47
N ALA A 133 10.80 9.64 -2.44
CA ALA A 133 12.07 8.97 -2.18
C ALA A 133 12.36 7.91 -3.25
N VAL A 134 11.34 7.14 -3.64
CA VAL A 134 11.46 6.12 -4.70
C VAL A 134 11.82 6.74 -6.03
N VAL A 135 11.15 7.83 -6.43
CA VAL A 135 11.43 8.53 -7.69
C VAL A 135 12.86 9.07 -7.72
N ARG A 136 13.29 9.75 -6.66
CA ARG A 136 14.65 10.29 -6.55
C ARG A 136 15.71 9.19 -6.63
N ASP A 137 15.57 8.17 -5.81
CA ASP A 137 16.50 7.03 -5.79
C ASP A 137 16.57 6.33 -7.15
N THR A 138 15.42 6.15 -7.80
CA THR A 138 15.36 5.55 -9.14
C THR A 138 16.13 6.38 -10.16
N GLN A 139 15.97 7.70 -10.16
CA GLN A 139 16.70 8.59 -11.06
C GLN A 139 18.22 8.51 -10.81
N GLU A 140 18.65 8.65 -9.55
CA GLU A 140 20.06 8.58 -9.18
C GLU A 140 20.71 7.25 -9.59
N GLN A 141 20.03 6.12 -9.35
CA GLN A 141 20.52 4.79 -9.71
C GLN A 141 20.60 4.59 -11.23
N LEU A 142 19.60 5.08 -11.98
CA LEU A 142 19.61 5.00 -13.44
C LEU A 142 20.69 5.86 -14.06
N ASP A 143 20.90 7.08 -13.58
CA ASP A 143 21.94 7.98 -14.10
C ASP A 143 23.33 7.35 -13.90
N GLN A 144 23.61 6.80 -12.73
CA GLN A 144 24.87 6.08 -12.44
C GLN A 144 25.04 4.86 -13.34
N PHE A 145 23.99 4.07 -13.53
CA PHE A 145 24.01 2.89 -14.37
C PHE A 145 24.26 3.24 -15.85
N ILE A 146 23.57 4.25 -16.38
CA ILE A 146 23.75 4.73 -17.76
C ILE A 146 25.16 5.24 -17.97
N ALA A 147 25.69 6.05 -17.05
CA ALA A 147 27.06 6.54 -17.11
C ALA A 147 28.07 5.39 -17.16
N HIS A 148 27.91 4.38 -16.29
CA HIS A 148 28.77 3.21 -16.22
C HIS A 148 28.79 2.41 -17.55
N ILE A 149 27.62 2.06 -18.09
CA ILE A 149 27.53 1.29 -19.34
C ILE A 149 28.03 2.09 -20.55
N THR A 150 27.85 3.42 -20.56
CA THR A 150 28.31 4.30 -21.63
C THR A 150 29.85 4.36 -21.64
N GLN A 151 30.46 4.56 -20.48
CA GLN A 151 31.93 4.55 -20.33
C GLN A 151 32.55 3.23 -20.77
N LYS A 152 31.95 2.11 -20.39
CA LYS A 152 32.44 0.76 -20.75
C LYS A 152 32.32 0.48 -22.24
N ARG A 153 31.30 1.03 -22.93
CA ARG A 153 31.14 0.94 -24.38
C ARG A 153 32.17 1.78 -25.14
N ALA A 154 32.54 2.94 -24.60
CA ALA A 154 33.56 3.82 -25.19
C ALA A 154 34.99 3.29 -25.04
N SER A 155 35.23 2.33 -24.12
CA SER A 155 36.53 1.73 -23.84
C SER A 155 36.80 0.44 -24.61
N LYS A 156 35.83 -0.02 -25.43
CA LYS A 156 35.93 -1.16 -26.34
C LYS A 156 36.08 -0.71 -27.79
#